data_6157fd13dd864b26c2e7bc294448637e
#
_entry.id   6157fd13dd864b26c2e7bc294448637e
#
_cell.length_a   1.000
_cell.length_b   1.000
_cell.length_c   1.000
_cell.angle_alpha   90.00
_cell.angle_beta   90.00
_cell.angle_gamma   90.00
#
_symmetry.space_group_name_H-M   'P 1'
#
loop_
_entity.id
_entity.type
_entity.pdbx_description
1 polymer ?
#
loop_
_entity_poly.entity_id
_entity_poly.type
_entity_poly.pdbx_seq_one_letter_code
_entity_poly.pdbx_strand_id
1 'polypeptide(L)'
;MSDGPGALDGVRRRWDAAATRIFGNDLLLVAAVMLGIYVLFTAMTLVGPSGGDLGAIVSNLQAVTFWTALYAMMALALNLHWGYTGLFNIGVAGFMAVGVYAFAALTVPPSASPPGLGLPLVVGIAGGMLAAAFVGVLTALPALRLRADYLAIVTVALSEIIRRSLLSPELEEFTLFSNLGFVPDVTLGSGAGRGINMPTNPSIPVKSVLYTDPGNPAAGGRTVVGKAVLGAAESAGVRETVVSQFAYTLVLVAVVVLFYWLLVRVGNSPFGRVLKAIREDELVANSLGKDTRVFKIKVFALGCALMGLGGILWEAQRGFTDASVTTFRPLQTFYIFVALIIGGAGSNTGSVLGGALFAGLLFQGPLFVRRIVAHLLNLGDPPSTFVGAAAGLFSLELGGFLAYTVNNISELRFVFLGLVLIYLMQRRPTGLLGHRKEAAASVDLMERPGGESDE
;
A
#
# COMPACT_ATOMS: atom_id res chain seq x y z
N MET A 1 11.91 -2.80 -59.15
CA MET A 1 11.73 -1.75 -58.13
C MET A 1 11.52 -2.46 -56.80
N SER A 2 12.56 -2.54 -55.98
CA SER A 2 12.53 -3.17 -54.66
C SER A 2 12.16 -2.10 -53.65
N ASP A 3 10.96 -2.19 -53.10
CA ASP A 3 10.53 -1.35 -51.98
C ASP A 3 11.48 -1.57 -50.80
N GLY A 4 12.25 -0.56 -50.46
CA GLY A 4 13.08 -0.54 -49.27
C GLY A 4 12.20 -0.59 -48.00
N PRO A 5 12.72 -1.11 -46.88
CA PRO A 5 11.96 -1.20 -45.64
C PRO A 5 11.46 0.19 -45.23
N GLY A 6 10.15 0.37 -45.25
CA GLY A 6 9.50 1.65 -45.03
C GLY A 6 9.86 2.22 -43.65
N ALA A 7 9.83 3.56 -43.52
CA ALA A 7 10.09 4.27 -42.25
C ALA A 7 9.30 3.68 -41.04
N LEU A 8 8.15 3.09 -41.32
CA LEU A 8 7.31 2.39 -40.32
C LEU A 8 7.98 1.12 -39.77
N ASP A 9 8.70 0.36 -40.58
CA ASP A 9 9.42 -0.84 -40.12
C ASP A 9 10.62 -0.50 -39.24
N GLY A 10 11.29 0.62 -39.52
CA GLY A 10 12.34 1.14 -38.68
C GLY A 10 11.83 1.60 -37.28
N VAL A 11 10.67 2.24 -37.25
CA VAL A 11 10.00 2.64 -36.02
C VAL A 11 9.54 1.39 -35.25
N ARG A 12 8.92 0.41 -35.90
CA ARG A 12 8.46 -0.84 -35.31
C ARG A 12 9.61 -1.62 -34.65
N ARG A 13 10.73 -1.78 -35.32
CA ARG A 13 11.94 -2.45 -34.78
C ARG A 13 12.51 -1.72 -33.55
N ARG A 14 12.49 -0.38 -33.55
CA ARG A 14 12.92 0.42 -32.38
C ARG A 14 11.96 0.25 -31.21
N TRP A 15 10.65 0.21 -31.45
CA TRP A 15 9.64 -0.08 -30.44
C TRP A 15 9.79 -1.49 -29.85
N ASP A 16 9.98 -2.50 -30.69
CA ASP A 16 10.18 -3.88 -30.27
C ASP A 16 11.47 -4.04 -29.44
N ALA A 17 12.56 -3.39 -29.84
CA ALA A 17 13.82 -3.39 -29.12
C ALA A 17 13.70 -2.63 -27.76
N ALA A 18 12.99 -1.51 -27.73
CA ALA A 18 12.71 -0.77 -26.50
C ALA A 18 11.79 -1.56 -25.56
N ALA A 19 10.74 -2.16 -26.09
CA ALA A 19 9.83 -3.03 -25.33
C ALA A 19 10.60 -4.21 -24.71
N THR A 20 11.44 -4.89 -25.48
CA THR A 20 12.26 -6.01 -24.96
C THR A 20 13.20 -5.57 -23.83
N ARG A 21 13.81 -4.39 -23.95
CA ARG A 21 14.65 -3.82 -22.88
C ARG A 21 13.85 -3.45 -21.64
N ILE A 22 12.67 -2.82 -21.81
CA ILE A 22 11.80 -2.40 -20.71
C ILE A 22 11.26 -3.63 -19.96
N PHE A 23 10.73 -4.62 -20.67
CA PHE A 23 10.21 -5.84 -20.07
C PHE A 23 11.30 -6.77 -19.51
N GLY A 24 12.54 -6.65 -19.98
CA GLY A 24 13.69 -7.40 -19.46
C GLY A 24 14.31 -6.80 -18.19
N ASN A 25 14.01 -5.54 -17.86
CA ASN A 25 14.56 -4.85 -16.69
C ASN A 25 13.44 -4.34 -15.77
N ASP A 26 13.35 -4.94 -14.59
CA ASP A 26 12.29 -4.64 -13.60
C ASP A 26 12.21 -3.16 -13.22
N LEU A 27 13.37 -2.50 -13.09
CA LEU A 27 13.42 -1.07 -12.75
C LEU A 27 12.86 -0.21 -13.89
N LEU A 28 13.24 -0.51 -15.12
CA LEU A 28 12.75 0.22 -16.29
C LEU A 28 11.24 0.01 -16.49
N LEU A 29 10.74 -1.18 -16.20
CA LEU A 29 9.31 -1.48 -16.27
C LEU A 29 8.52 -0.65 -15.25
N VAL A 30 8.96 -0.62 -13.99
CA VAL A 30 8.33 0.21 -12.96
C VAL A 30 8.37 1.68 -13.34
N ALA A 31 9.52 2.18 -13.80
CA ALA A 31 9.67 3.57 -14.22
C ALA A 31 8.77 3.92 -15.41
N ALA A 32 8.65 3.03 -16.41
CA ALA A 32 7.79 3.23 -17.58
C ALA A 32 6.30 3.28 -17.21
N VAL A 33 5.84 2.39 -16.33
CA VAL A 33 4.46 2.39 -15.84
C VAL A 33 4.17 3.66 -15.01
N MET A 34 5.07 4.04 -14.10
CA MET A 34 4.93 5.27 -13.32
C MET A 34 4.90 6.51 -14.22
N LEU A 35 5.78 6.56 -15.24
CA LEU A 35 5.77 7.65 -16.23
C LEU A 35 4.42 7.70 -16.98
N GLY A 36 3.89 6.56 -17.40
CA GLY A 36 2.57 6.48 -18.04
C GLY A 36 1.46 7.00 -17.15
N ILE A 37 1.46 6.64 -15.86
CA ILE A 37 0.50 7.15 -14.87
C ILE A 37 0.68 8.67 -14.70
N TYR A 38 1.91 9.18 -14.60
CA TYR A 38 2.16 10.61 -14.47
C TYR A 38 1.69 11.40 -15.70
N VAL A 39 1.94 10.90 -16.90
CA VAL A 39 1.45 11.53 -18.15
C VAL A 39 -0.08 11.56 -18.16
N LEU A 40 -0.72 10.46 -17.78
CA LEU A 40 -2.18 10.39 -17.68
C LEU A 40 -2.74 11.44 -16.71
N PHE A 41 -2.20 11.50 -15.48
CA PHE A 41 -2.69 12.43 -14.47
C PHE A 41 -2.37 13.89 -14.80
N THR A 42 -1.24 14.15 -15.45
CA THR A 42 -0.94 15.49 -15.98
C THR A 42 -1.95 15.88 -17.04
N ALA A 43 -2.23 15.01 -18.02
CA ALA A 43 -3.26 15.27 -19.04
C ALA A 43 -4.64 15.51 -18.43
N MET A 44 -5.03 14.70 -17.43
CA MET A 44 -6.28 14.89 -16.70
C MET A 44 -6.32 16.22 -15.93
N THR A 45 -5.19 16.69 -15.40
CA THR A 45 -5.10 18.00 -14.71
C THR A 45 -5.22 19.16 -15.68
N LEU A 46 -4.66 19.03 -16.90
CA LEU A 46 -4.76 20.05 -17.95
C LEU A 46 -6.21 20.25 -18.45
N VAL A 47 -6.98 19.13 -18.53
CA VAL A 47 -8.40 19.16 -18.96
C VAL A 47 -9.34 19.56 -17.81
N GLY A 48 -8.90 19.40 -16.56
CA GLY A 48 -9.70 19.65 -15.37
C GLY A 48 -9.83 21.13 -14.97
N PRO A 49 -10.54 21.42 -13.88
CA PRO A 49 -10.85 22.78 -13.44
C PRO A 49 -9.61 23.63 -13.08
N SER A 50 -8.46 23.05 -12.87
CA SER A 50 -7.20 23.74 -12.54
C SER A 50 -6.48 24.32 -13.76
N GLY A 51 -6.92 24.04 -14.98
CA GLY A 51 -6.44 24.68 -16.22
C GLY A 51 -4.92 24.57 -16.47
N GLY A 52 -4.24 23.56 -15.90
CA GLY A 52 -2.82 23.37 -16.09
C GLY A 52 -1.93 24.15 -15.11
N ASP A 53 -2.46 24.63 -13.98
CA ASP A 53 -1.67 25.20 -12.90
C ASP A 53 -0.57 24.22 -12.45
N LEU A 54 0.68 24.69 -12.43
CA LEU A 54 1.85 23.88 -12.07
C LEU A 54 1.73 23.34 -10.64
N GLY A 55 1.20 24.13 -9.71
CA GLY A 55 0.97 23.71 -8.33
C GLY A 55 -0.04 22.56 -8.25
N ALA A 56 -1.10 22.59 -9.07
CA ALA A 56 -2.07 21.51 -9.15
C ALA A 56 -1.46 20.22 -9.77
N ILE A 57 -0.64 20.36 -10.82
CA ILE A 57 0.06 19.21 -11.42
C ILE A 57 0.96 18.55 -10.39
N VAL A 58 1.83 19.32 -9.72
CA VAL A 58 2.76 18.80 -8.71
C VAL A 58 2.01 18.15 -7.54
N SER A 59 0.93 18.76 -7.06
CA SER A 59 0.09 18.22 -5.99
C SER A 59 -0.55 16.88 -6.38
N ASN A 60 -1.04 16.77 -7.62
CA ASN A 60 -1.68 15.55 -8.11
C ASN A 60 -0.66 14.42 -8.30
N LEU A 61 0.52 14.71 -8.86
CA LEU A 61 1.59 13.74 -9.01
C LEU A 61 2.12 13.26 -7.65
N GLN A 62 2.26 14.18 -6.69
CA GLN A 62 2.62 13.86 -5.31
C GLN A 62 1.59 12.91 -4.69
N ALA A 63 0.29 13.20 -4.80
CA ALA A 63 -0.77 12.37 -4.24
C ALA A 63 -0.77 10.96 -4.86
N VAL A 64 -0.62 10.85 -6.19
CA VAL A 64 -0.52 9.56 -6.88
C VAL A 64 0.70 8.76 -6.41
N THR A 65 1.86 9.41 -6.27
CA THR A 65 3.09 8.76 -5.80
C THR A 65 2.95 8.30 -4.35
N PHE A 66 2.35 9.12 -3.49
CA PHE A 66 2.08 8.80 -2.10
C PHE A 66 1.23 7.53 -1.95
N TRP A 67 0.08 7.48 -2.63
CA TRP A 67 -0.79 6.31 -2.57
C TRP A 67 -0.15 5.08 -3.21
N THR A 68 0.59 5.27 -4.31
CA THR A 68 1.37 4.19 -4.93
C THR A 68 2.37 3.60 -3.94
N ALA A 69 3.14 4.44 -3.24
CA ALA A 69 4.12 3.97 -2.27
C ALA A 69 3.47 3.18 -1.13
N LEU A 70 2.34 3.66 -0.59
CA LEU A 70 1.62 2.97 0.47
C LEU A 70 1.08 1.60 0.02
N TYR A 71 0.38 1.54 -1.12
CA TYR A 71 -0.15 0.27 -1.62
C TYR A 71 0.94 -0.69 -2.08
N ALA A 72 2.01 -0.20 -2.71
CA ALA A 72 3.15 -1.03 -3.10
C ALA A 72 3.86 -1.65 -1.89
N MET A 73 4.08 -0.86 -0.83
CA MET A 73 4.67 -1.34 0.42
C MET A 73 3.83 -2.44 1.07
N MET A 74 2.51 -2.23 1.14
CA MET A 74 1.60 -3.23 1.72
C MET A 74 1.44 -4.46 0.83
N ALA A 75 1.42 -4.30 -0.50
CA ALA A 75 1.41 -5.42 -1.44
C ALA A 75 2.71 -6.26 -1.34
N LEU A 76 3.88 -5.61 -1.16
CA LEU A 76 5.14 -6.31 -0.90
C LEU A 76 5.08 -7.10 0.42
N ALA A 77 4.59 -6.50 1.51
CA ALA A 77 4.45 -7.19 2.79
C ALA A 77 3.52 -8.41 2.69
N LEU A 78 2.39 -8.29 1.98
CA LEU A 78 1.46 -9.38 1.75
C LEU A 78 2.03 -10.44 0.78
N ASN A 79 2.84 -10.02 -0.21
CA ASN A 79 3.52 -10.92 -1.14
C ASN A 79 4.45 -11.91 -0.42
N LEU A 80 5.03 -11.51 0.71
CA LEU A 80 5.84 -12.40 1.53
C LEU A 80 5.01 -13.56 2.10
N HIS A 81 3.76 -13.31 2.50
CA HIS A 81 2.85 -14.35 2.99
C HIS A 81 2.28 -15.18 1.83
N TRP A 82 1.50 -14.53 0.97
CA TRP A 82 0.77 -15.25 -0.08
C TRP A 82 1.66 -15.62 -1.26
N GLY A 83 2.48 -14.68 -1.71
CA GLY A 83 3.33 -14.87 -2.87
C GLY A 83 4.44 -15.90 -2.68
N TYR A 84 5.07 -15.95 -1.51
CA TYR A 84 6.22 -16.84 -1.26
C TYR A 84 5.85 -18.16 -0.60
N THR A 85 4.80 -18.20 0.24
CA THR A 85 4.46 -19.38 1.04
C THR A 85 3.05 -19.89 0.83
N GLY A 86 2.22 -19.21 0.04
CA GLY A 86 0.81 -19.55 -0.12
C GLY A 86 -0.05 -19.28 1.12
N LEU A 87 0.46 -18.58 2.14
CA LEU A 87 -0.30 -18.25 3.34
C LEU A 87 -1.31 -17.14 3.07
N PHE A 88 -2.59 -17.49 3.04
CA PHE A 88 -3.68 -16.58 2.71
C PHE A 88 -4.12 -15.77 3.93
N ASN A 89 -3.38 -14.70 4.25
CA ASN A 89 -3.61 -13.84 5.40
C ASN A 89 -4.50 -12.63 5.04
N ILE A 90 -5.78 -12.65 5.41
CA ILE A 90 -6.71 -11.52 5.21
C ILE A 90 -6.75 -10.58 6.45
N GLY A 91 -5.84 -10.73 7.39
CA GLY A 91 -5.75 -9.92 8.61
C GLY A 91 -4.84 -8.69 8.52
N VAL A 92 -4.43 -8.26 7.34
CA VAL A 92 -3.43 -7.19 7.13
C VAL A 92 -3.78 -5.93 7.91
N ALA A 93 -5.03 -5.45 7.83
CA ALA A 93 -5.50 -4.25 8.52
C ALA A 93 -5.38 -4.36 10.06
N GLY A 94 -5.58 -5.56 10.61
CA GLY A 94 -5.40 -5.81 12.05
C GLY A 94 -3.94 -5.69 12.48
N PHE A 95 -3.00 -6.23 11.71
CA PHE A 95 -1.55 -6.09 12.00
C PHE A 95 -1.07 -4.65 11.79
N MET A 96 -1.63 -3.90 10.84
CA MET A 96 -1.43 -2.45 10.73
C MET A 96 -1.88 -1.75 12.01
N ALA A 97 -3.09 -2.04 12.51
CA ALA A 97 -3.63 -1.46 13.73
C ALA A 97 -2.74 -1.76 14.95
N VAL A 98 -2.34 -3.02 15.15
CA VAL A 98 -1.42 -3.38 16.25
C VAL A 98 -0.13 -2.57 16.17
N GLY A 99 0.47 -2.45 14.99
CA GLY A 99 1.69 -1.66 14.80
C GLY A 99 1.52 -0.20 15.17
N VAL A 100 0.45 0.44 14.69
CA VAL A 100 0.15 1.86 14.95
C VAL A 100 -0.13 2.12 16.42
N TYR A 101 -0.99 1.31 17.06
CA TYR A 101 -1.36 1.52 18.44
C TYR A 101 -0.22 1.20 19.43
N ALA A 102 0.58 0.18 19.15
CA ALA A 102 1.80 -0.07 19.92
C ALA A 102 2.82 1.07 19.76
N PHE A 103 2.99 1.58 18.53
CA PHE A 103 3.82 2.76 18.27
C PHE A 103 3.31 3.98 19.05
N ALA A 104 2.01 4.26 19.02
CA ALA A 104 1.40 5.38 19.73
C ALA A 104 1.58 5.24 21.24
N ALA A 105 1.28 4.07 21.80
CA ALA A 105 1.48 3.79 23.23
C ALA A 105 2.93 4.02 23.70
N LEU A 106 3.91 3.75 22.85
CA LEU A 106 5.33 3.95 23.15
C LEU A 106 5.78 5.41 22.99
N THR A 107 5.23 6.17 22.02
CA THR A 107 5.76 7.49 21.64
C THR A 107 4.96 8.68 22.13
N VAL A 108 3.68 8.50 22.44
CA VAL A 108 2.83 9.56 22.99
C VAL A 108 3.34 9.97 24.36
N PRO A 109 3.40 11.28 24.68
CA PRO A 109 3.84 11.74 25.99
C PRO A 109 2.92 11.28 27.13
N PRO A 110 3.44 11.04 28.34
CA PRO A 110 2.63 10.68 29.51
C PRO A 110 1.59 11.73 29.90
N SER A 111 1.79 12.99 29.50
CA SER A 111 0.87 14.11 29.75
C SER A 111 -0.30 14.20 28.76
N ALA A 112 -0.32 13.37 27.74
CA ALA A 112 -1.39 13.36 26.74
C ALA A 112 -2.60 12.54 27.23
N SER A 113 -3.72 12.68 26.56
CA SER A 113 -4.89 11.83 26.75
C SER A 113 -5.29 11.23 25.39
N PRO A 114 -5.20 9.90 25.25
CA PRO A 114 -4.68 8.92 26.23
C PRO A 114 -3.16 9.03 26.42
N PRO A 115 -2.64 8.68 27.62
CA PRO A 115 -1.22 8.75 27.92
C PRO A 115 -0.42 7.64 27.24
N GLY A 116 0.89 7.89 27.02
CA GLY A 116 1.86 6.94 26.50
C GLY A 116 3.19 7.01 27.25
N LEU A 117 4.23 6.34 26.76
CA LEU A 117 5.53 6.28 27.43
C LEU A 117 6.50 7.42 27.05
N GLY A 118 6.20 8.21 26.03
CA GLY A 118 7.08 9.31 25.58
C GLY A 118 8.43 8.89 25.03
N LEU A 119 8.57 7.65 24.53
CA LEU A 119 9.84 7.13 24.02
C LEU A 119 10.20 7.71 22.66
N PRO A 120 11.49 7.69 22.28
CA PRO A 120 11.95 8.17 20.98
C PRO A 120 11.29 7.45 19.80
N LEU A 121 11.14 8.16 18.67
CA LEU A 121 10.53 7.68 17.43
C LEU A 121 11.05 6.30 16.99
N VAL A 122 12.35 6.08 17.01
CA VAL A 122 12.98 4.83 16.56
C VAL A 122 12.54 3.65 17.44
N VAL A 123 12.46 3.87 18.77
CA VAL A 123 12.00 2.85 19.73
C VAL A 123 10.53 2.55 19.49
N GLY A 124 9.70 3.58 19.24
CA GLY A 124 8.30 3.41 18.90
C GLY A 124 8.10 2.59 17.63
N ILE A 125 8.84 2.90 16.55
CA ILE A 125 8.77 2.15 15.29
C ILE A 125 9.18 0.69 15.52
N ALA A 126 10.31 0.45 16.16
CA ALA A 126 10.78 -0.91 16.45
C ALA A 126 9.77 -1.67 17.34
N GLY A 127 9.24 -1.03 18.37
CA GLY A 127 8.23 -1.60 19.26
C GLY A 127 6.92 -1.93 18.54
N GLY A 128 6.44 -1.04 17.66
CA GLY A 128 5.25 -1.30 16.84
C GLY A 128 5.43 -2.48 15.87
N MET A 129 6.59 -2.57 15.23
CA MET A 129 6.94 -3.72 14.38
C MET A 129 6.99 -5.03 15.18
N LEU A 130 7.65 -5.01 16.35
CA LEU A 130 7.77 -6.17 17.23
C LEU A 130 6.41 -6.61 17.79
N ALA A 131 5.55 -5.67 18.17
CA ALA A 131 4.20 -5.96 18.63
C ALA A 131 3.36 -6.63 17.53
N ALA A 132 3.42 -6.11 16.31
CA ALA A 132 2.74 -6.74 15.16
C ALA A 132 3.31 -8.13 14.85
N ALA A 133 4.63 -8.31 14.91
CA ALA A 133 5.28 -9.62 14.77
C ALA A 133 4.85 -10.59 15.87
N PHE A 134 4.80 -10.14 17.13
CA PHE A 134 4.40 -10.95 18.27
C PHE A 134 2.96 -11.45 18.15
N VAL A 135 2.02 -10.54 17.84
CA VAL A 135 0.62 -10.90 17.58
C VAL A 135 0.54 -11.85 16.37
N GLY A 136 1.38 -11.61 15.35
CA GLY A 136 1.52 -12.51 14.21
C GLY A 136 1.94 -13.93 14.63
N VAL A 137 2.95 -14.08 15.50
CA VAL A 137 3.37 -15.39 16.02
C VAL A 137 2.25 -16.05 16.81
N LEU A 138 1.60 -15.31 17.72
CA LEU A 138 0.47 -15.84 18.50
C LEU A 138 -0.66 -16.35 17.59
N THR A 139 -0.94 -15.62 16.53
CA THR A 139 -1.94 -16.00 15.52
C THR A 139 -1.49 -17.22 14.74
N ALA A 140 -0.23 -17.27 14.32
CA ALA A 140 0.32 -18.35 13.51
C ALA A 140 0.29 -19.70 14.22
N LEU A 141 0.53 -19.75 15.53
CA LEU A 141 0.59 -20.99 16.30
C LEU A 141 -0.66 -21.89 16.13
N PRO A 142 -1.90 -21.41 16.33
CA PRO A 142 -3.10 -22.17 16.06
C PRO A 142 -3.49 -22.19 14.57
N ALA A 143 -3.37 -21.05 13.89
CA ALA A 143 -3.93 -20.83 12.57
C ALA A 143 -3.20 -21.60 11.46
N LEU A 144 -1.89 -21.84 11.58
CA LEU A 144 -1.11 -22.60 10.59
C LEU A 144 -1.38 -24.12 10.60
N ARG A 145 -2.18 -24.62 11.54
CA ARG A 145 -2.71 -25.98 11.51
C ARG A 145 -3.95 -26.13 10.64
N LEU A 146 -4.55 -25.00 10.25
CA LEU A 146 -5.75 -24.95 9.44
C LEU A 146 -5.39 -24.98 7.94
N ARG A 147 -6.36 -25.40 7.11
CA ARG A 147 -6.28 -25.25 5.65
C ARG A 147 -6.30 -23.74 5.29
N ALA A 148 -5.80 -23.41 4.11
CA ALA A 148 -5.66 -22.03 3.65
C ALA A 148 -6.95 -21.18 3.77
N ASP A 149 -8.10 -21.75 3.44
CA ASP A 149 -9.41 -21.06 3.51
C ASP A 149 -9.80 -20.72 4.95
N TYR A 150 -9.55 -21.63 5.89
CA TYR A 150 -9.81 -21.37 7.32
C TYR A 150 -8.83 -20.36 7.90
N LEU A 151 -7.57 -20.34 7.44
CA LEU A 151 -6.60 -19.33 7.81
C LEU A 151 -7.10 -17.91 7.44
N ALA A 152 -7.67 -17.78 6.23
CA ALA A 152 -8.25 -16.54 5.76
C ALA A 152 -9.38 -16.04 6.68
N ILE A 153 -10.33 -16.93 7.02
CA ILE A 153 -11.47 -16.60 7.90
C ILE A 153 -10.99 -16.19 9.29
N VAL A 154 -10.05 -16.95 9.87
CA VAL A 154 -9.50 -16.65 11.20
C VAL A 154 -8.76 -15.31 11.21
N THR A 155 -7.96 -15.02 10.19
CA THR A 155 -7.19 -13.77 10.15
C THR A 155 -8.05 -12.53 9.93
N VAL A 156 -9.11 -12.61 9.10
CA VAL A 156 -10.04 -11.47 8.97
C VAL A 156 -10.87 -11.27 10.23
N ALA A 157 -11.32 -12.35 10.88
CA ALA A 157 -12.03 -12.26 12.16
C ALA A 157 -11.14 -11.64 13.25
N LEU A 158 -9.88 -12.09 13.35
CA LEU A 158 -8.91 -11.51 14.28
C LEU A 158 -8.68 -10.01 14.00
N SER A 159 -8.57 -9.62 12.74
CA SER A 159 -8.41 -8.21 12.36
C SER A 159 -9.58 -7.36 12.89
N GLU A 160 -10.82 -7.85 12.74
CA GLU A 160 -11.99 -7.15 13.22
C GLU A 160 -12.09 -7.18 14.75
N ILE A 161 -11.68 -8.27 15.41
CA ILE A 161 -11.59 -8.35 16.87
C ILE A 161 -10.60 -7.30 17.39
N ILE A 162 -9.39 -7.24 16.83
CA ILE A 162 -8.38 -6.23 17.20
C ILE A 162 -8.97 -4.82 17.06
N ARG A 163 -9.57 -4.52 15.90
CA ARG A 163 -10.15 -3.20 15.65
C ARG A 163 -11.26 -2.85 16.67
N ARG A 164 -12.16 -3.80 16.95
CA ARG A 164 -13.25 -3.58 17.93
C ARG A 164 -12.74 -3.46 19.36
N SER A 165 -11.72 -4.25 19.72
CA SER A 165 -11.08 -4.11 21.02
C SER A 165 -10.49 -2.73 21.23
N LEU A 166 -9.83 -2.18 20.19
CA LEU A 166 -9.26 -0.83 20.23
C LEU A 166 -10.33 0.29 20.34
N LEU A 167 -11.57 0.01 19.94
CA LEU A 167 -12.72 0.92 20.11
C LEU A 167 -13.43 0.74 21.46
N SER A 168 -13.04 -0.27 22.25
CA SER A 168 -13.70 -0.55 23.53
C SER A 168 -13.39 0.54 24.56
N PRO A 169 -14.40 1.03 25.28
CA PRO A 169 -14.20 2.00 26.36
C PRO A 169 -13.26 1.52 27.47
N GLU A 170 -13.18 0.20 27.69
CA GLU A 170 -12.28 -0.40 28.71
C GLU A 170 -10.81 -0.23 28.35
N LEU A 171 -10.49 -0.06 27.04
CA LEU A 171 -9.15 0.20 26.54
C LEU A 171 -8.90 1.69 26.26
N GLU A 172 -9.86 2.58 26.54
CA GLU A 172 -9.69 4.03 26.36
C GLU A 172 -8.46 4.51 27.12
N GLU A 173 -8.39 4.19 28.41
CA GLU A 173 -7.22 4.35 29.27
C GLU A 173 -7.18 3.18 30.26
N PHE A 174 -6.04 2.51 30.39
CA PHE A 174 -5.85 1.39 31.30
C PHE A 174 -4.47 1.44 31.93
N THR A 175 -4.36 1.02 33.19
CA THR A 175 -3.11 1.00 33.94
C THR A 175 -2.55 -0.41 33.98
N LEU A 176 -1.33 -0.55 33.45
CA LEU A 176 -0.53 -1.77 33.55
C LEU A 176 0.25 -1.75 34.87
N PHE A 177 0.41 -2.94 35.46
CA PHE A 177 1.19 -3.16 36.67
C PHE A 177 0.71 -2.44 37.94
N SER A 178 -0.57 -1.98 37.95
CA SER A 178 -1.18 -1.48 39.19
C SER A 178 -1.02 -2.52 40.29
N ASN A 179 -0.48 -2.10 41.46
CA ASN A 179 -0.26 -2.92 42.64
C ASN A 179 0.94 -3.88 42.67
N LEU A 180 1.88 -3.82 41.69
CA LEU A 180 3.12 -4.64 41.76
C LEU A 180 4.21 -4.08 42.69
N GLY A 181 4.05 -2.89 43.24
CA GLY A 181 4.90 -2.28 44.28
C GLY A 181 6.37 -1.99 43.93
N PHE A 182 6.94 -2.70 42.96
CA PHE A 182 8.32 -2.55 42.51
C PHE A 182 8.46 -2.02 41.06
N VAL A 183 7.33 -1.87 40.36
CA VAL A 183 7.26 -1.26 39.03
C VAL A 183 6.33 -0.07 39.11
N PRO A 184 6.70 1.10 38.57
CA PRO A 184 5.81 2.26 38.51
C PRO A 184 4.57 1.93 37.68
N ASP A 185 3.44 2.48 38.10
CA ASP A 185 2.19 2.36 37.36
C ASP A 185 2.35 2.99 35.97
N VAL A 186 2.07 2.21 34.93
CA VAL A 186 2.11 2.65 33.54
C VAL A 186 0.69 2.73 33.02
N THR A 187 0.21 3.95 32.78
CA THR A 187 -1.09 4.17 32.16
C THR A 187 -0.89 4.32 30.66
N LEU A 188 -1.64 3.54 29.90
CA LEU A 188 -1.68 3.55 28.44
C LEU A 188 -3.13 3.61 28.00
N GLY A 189 -3.37 3.92 26.71
CA GLY A 189 -4.74 3.87 26.20
C GLY A 189 -4.80 3.80 24.69
N SER A 190 -5.93 3.31 24.20
CA SER A 190 -6.27 3.32 22.77
C SER A 190 -7.03 4.60 22.37
N GLY A 191 -7.48 5.40 23.35
CA GLY A 191 -8.38 6.52 23.11
C GLY A 191 -9.77 6.10 22.64
N ALA A 192 -10.08 4.81 22.60
CA ALA A 192 -11.32 4.24 22.07
C ALA A 192 -11.79 4.96 20.79
N GLY A 193 -13.05 5.46 20.76
CA GLY A 193 -13.58 6.22 19.62
C GLY A 193 -13.11 7.67 19.50
N ARG A 194 -12.37 8.20 20.50
CA ARG A 194 -11.79 9.56 20.45
C ARG A 194 -10.48 9.61 19.68
N GLY A 195 -9.81 8.45 19.52
CA GLY A 195 -8.52 8.32 18.85
C GLY A 195 -7.34 8.87 19.66
N ILE A 196 -6.16 8.84 19.03
CA ILE A 196 -4.87 9.21 19.64
C ILE A 196 -4.17 10.25 18.78
N ASN A 197 -3.75 11.35 19.41
CA ASN A 197 -2.83 12.30 18.78
C ASN A 197 -1.40 11.75 18.86
N MET A 198 -0.71 11.71 17.74
CA MET A 198 0.67 11.25 17.61
C MET A 198 1.60 12.43 17.35
N PRO A 199 1.98 13.21 18.38
CA PRO A 199 2.87 14.37 18.19
C PRO A 199 4.26 13.95 17.72
N THR A 200 4.72 12.78 18.14
CA THR A 200 5.95 12.15 17.65
C THR A 200 5.60 11.15 16.57
N ASN A 201 5.85 11.49 15.31
CA ASN A 201 5.52 10.63 14.17
C ASN A 201 6.64 10.70 13.10
N PRO A 202 6.72 9.71 12.18
CA PRO A 202 7.77 9.65 11.16
C PRO A 202 7.84 10.84 10.20
N SER A 203 6.84 11.72 10.14
CA SER A 203 6.89 12.92 9.31
C SER A 203 7.68 14.06 9.99
N ILE A 204 7.86 14.02 11.31
CA ILE A 204 8.55 15.08 12.07
C ILE A 204 10.01 15.25 11.65
N PRO A 205 10.85 14.19 11.58
CA PRO A 205 12.23 14.34 11.13
C PRO A 205 12.36 14.93 9.71
N VAL A 206 11.39 14.62 8.84
CA VAL A 206 11.36 15.15 7.47
C VAL A 206 11.00 16.63 7.49
N LYS A 207 10.00 17.01 8.28
CA LYS A 207 9.58 18.41 8.43
C LYS A 207 10.65 19.26 9.13
N SER A 208 11.47 18.69 10.02
CA SER A 208 12.55 19.43 10.70
C SER A 208 13.64 19.94 9.77
N VAL A 209 13.76 19.38 8.56
CA VAL A 209 14.65 19.91 7.51
C VAL A 209 14.11 21.24 6.96
N LEU A 210 12.79 21.42 6.92
CA LEU A 210 12.13 22.58 6.33
C LEU A 210 11.76 23.63 7.39
N TYR A 211 11.38 23.20 8.59
CA TYR A 211 10.84 24.06 9.65
C TYR A 211 11.66 23.97 10.93
N THR A 212 11.79 25.07 11.65
CA THR A 212 12.44 25.10 12.97
C THR A 212 11.58 24.46 14.06
N ASP A 213 10.25 24.57 13.93
CA ASP A 213 9.29 23.82 14.74
C ASP A 213 8.44 22.92 13.81
N PRO A 214 8.85 21.65 13.63
CA PRO A 214 8.14 20.74 12.75
C PRO A 214 6.77 20.30 13.30
N GLY A 215 6.53 20.45 14.62
CA GLY A 215 5.25 20.14 15.28
C GLY A 215 4.19 21.22 15.02
N ASN A 216 4.63 22.48 14.89
CA ASN A 216 3.77 23.61 14.55
C ASN A 216 4.42 24.49 13.45
N PRO A 217 4.39 24.06 12.19
CA PRO A 217 5.01 24.78 11.07
C PRO A 217 4.54 26.22 10.90
N ALA A 218 3.29 26.51 11.30
CA ALA A 218 2.71 27.85 11.20
C ALA A 218 3.27 28.83 12.25
N ALA A 219 3.64 28.34 13.44
CA ALA A 219 4.21 29.16 14.50
C ALA A 219 5.75 29.16 14.48
N GLY A 220 6.37 28.10 13.94
CA GLY A 220 7.81 27.96 13.78
C GLY A 220 8.32 28.67 12.53
N GLY A 221 9.56 29.16 12.60
CA GLY A 221 10.25 29.75 11.44
C GLY A 221 10.68 28.67 10.43
N ARG A 222 11.02 29.10 9.20
CA ARG A 222 11.63 28.22 8.20
C ARG A 222 13.14 28.11 8.45
N THR A 223 13.71 26.93 8.31
CA THR A 223 15.17 26.72 8.31
C THR A 223 15.82 27.41 7.11
N VAL A 224 17.15 27.42 7.03
CA VAL A 224 17.87 27.97 5.86
C VAL A 224 17.49 27.17 4.60
N VAL A 225 17.46 25.84 4.69
CA VAL A 225 17.01 24.96 3.61
C VAL A 225 15.52 25.19 3.30
N GLY A 226 14.70 25.32 4.34
CA GLY A 226 13.28 25.62 4.20
C GLY A 226 13.02 26.92 3.46
N LYS A 227 13.73 28.01 3.76
CA LYS A 227 13.60 29.28 3.05
C LYS A 227 13.92 29.17 1.57
N ALA A 228 14.99 28.44 1.22
CA ALA A 228 15.38 28.23 -0.17
C ALA A 228 14.38 27.37 -0.94
N VAL A 229 14.01 26.21 -0.39
CA VAL A 229 13.14 25.23 -1.05
C VAL A 229 11.69 25.73 -1.13
N LEU A 230 11.14 26.22 -0.01
CA LEU A 230 9.76 26.73 0.03
C LEU A 230 9.60 28.03 -0.75
N GLY A 231 10.61 28.93 -0.73
CA GLY A 231 10.59 30.14 -1.54
C GLY A 231 10.63 29.84 -3.05
N ALA A 232 11.45 28.88 -3.48
CA ALA A 232 11.45 28.43 -4.87
C ALA A 232 10.11 27.77 -5.27
N ALA A 233 9.51 26.97 -4.39
CA ALA A 233 8.21 26.37 -4.62
C ALA A 233 7.09 27.40 -4.72
N GLU A 234 7.06 28.39 -3.83
CA GLU A 234 6.09 29.49 -3.84
C GLU A 234 6.20 30.32 -5.14
N SER A 235 7.42 30.62 -5.59
CA SER A 235 7.64 31.32 -6.87
C SER A 235 7.14 30.52 -8.09
N ALA A 236 7.10 29.20 -7.97
CA ALA A 236 6.54 28.27 -8.97
C ALA A 236 5.04 27.98 -8.79
N GLY A 237 4.35 28.66 -7.87
CA GLY A 237 2.92 28.44 -7.59
C GLY A 237 2.62 27.16 -6.77
N VAL A 238 3.64 26.49 -6.23
CA VAL A 238 3.48 25.25 -5.45
C VAL A 238 3.28 25.61 -3.97
N ARG A 239 2.21 25.10 -3.37
CA ARG A 239 1.89 25.35 -1.96
C ARG A 239 2.91 24.70 -1.04
N GLU A 240 3.24 25.35 0.07
CA GLU A 240 4.15 24.87 1.10
C GLU A 240 3.78 23.46 1.65
N THR A 241 2.48 23.21 1.84
CA THR A 241 1.97 21.91 2.29
C THR A 241 2.30 20.78 1.31
N VAL A 242 2.29 21.06 0.00
CA VAL A 242 2.64 20.05 -1.04
C VAL A 242 4.12 19.69 -0.96
N VAL A 243 5.00 20.68 -0.70
CA VAL A 243 6.44 20.43 -0.54
C VAL A 243 6.72 19.54 0.66
N SER A 244 6.10 19.81 1.81
CA SER A 244 6.27 18.98 3.01
C SER A 244 5.73 17.56 2.82
N GLN A 245 4.60 17.41 2.12
CA GLN A 245 4.04 16.10 1.75
C GLN A 245 4.92 15.36 0.75
N PHE A 246 5.51 16.07 -0.20
CA PHE A 246 6.44 15.49 -1.17
C PHE A 246 7.69 14.95 -0.49
N ALA A 247 8.26 15.69 0.46
CA ALA A 247 9.40 15.26 1.24
C ALA A 247 9.07 13.95 2.02
N TYR A 248 7.90 13.86 2.64
CA TYR A 248 7.44 12.62 3.28
C TYR A 248 7.23 11.48 2.27
N THR A 249 6.67 11.78 1.09
CA THR A 249 6.49 10.79 0.02
C THR A 249 7.82 10.19 -0.43
N LEU A 250 8.89 10.97 -0.49
CA LEU A 250 10.23 10.45 -0.79
C LEU A 250 10.71 9.43 0.26
N VAL A 251 10.41 9.66 1.54
CA VAL A 251 10.70 8.67 2.59
C VAL A 251 9.91 7.40 2.37
N LEU A 252 8.62 7.50 2.02
CA LEU A 252 7.81 6.31 1.70
C LEU A 252 8.38 5.53 0.51
N VAL A 253 8.79 6.21 -0.55
CA VAL A 253 9.43 5.59 -1.71
C VAL A 253 10.73 4.89 -1.29
N ALA A 254 11.55 5.52 -0.44
CA ALA A 254 12.76 4.88 0.09
C ALA A 254 12.45 3.61 0.90
N VAL A 255 11.37 3.62 1.70
CA VAL A 255 10.92 2.42 2.43
C VAL A 255 10.39 1.34 1.47
N VAL A 256 9.68 1.70 0.39
CA VAL A 256 9.29 0.73 -0.66
C VAL A 256 10.51 0.07 -1.28
N VAL A 257 11.55 0.86 -1.59
CA VAL A 257 12.83 0.33 -2.12
C VAL A 257 13.48 -0.60 -1.11
N LEU A 258 13.47 -0.25 0.18
CA LEU A 258 13.98 -1.10 1.25
C LEU A 258 13.20 -2.41 1.38
N PHE A 259 11.86 -2.38 1.32
CA PHE A 259 11.02 -3.58 1.33
C PHE A 259 11.32 -4.45 0.11
N TYR A 260 11.37 -3.84 -1.07
CA TYR A 260 11.71 -4.53 -2.31
C TYR A 260 13.06 -5.24 -2.20
N TRP A 261 14.10 -4.51 -1.76
CA TRP A 261 15.44 -5.05 -1.55
C TRP A 261 15.44 -6.21 -0.54
N LEU A 262 14.74 -6.03 0.61
CA LEU A 262 14.62 -7.06 1.64
C LEU A 262 13.97 -8.33 1.08
N LEU A 263 12.85 -8.19 0.35
CA LEU A 263 12.13 -9.32 -0.22
C LEU A 263 12.94 -10.04 -1.31
N VAL A 264 13.66 -9.28 -2.15
CA VAL A 264 14.59 -9.88 -3.14
C VAL A 264 15.66 -10.68 -2.43
N ARG A 265 16.25 -10.13 -1.36
CA ARG A 265 17.27 -10.85 -0.59
C ARG A 265 16.71 -12.09 0.12
N VAL A 266 15.53 -11.99 0.73
CA VAL A 266 14.83 -13.13 1.34
C VAL A 266 14.49 -14.18 0.29
N GLY A 267 13.90 -13.78 -0.84
CA GLY A 267 13.45 -14.68 -1.90
C GLY A 267 14.58 -15.45 -2.59
N ASN A 268 15.77 -14.85 -2.68
CA ASN A 268 16.96 -15.46 -3.29
C ASN A 268 17.83 -16.23 -2.26
N SER A 269 17.49 -16.17 -0.97
CA SER A 269 18.21 -16.87 0.10
C SER A 269 17.83 -18.37 0.15
N PRO A 270 18.62 -19.21 0.86
CA PRO A 270 18.21 -20.60 1.18
C PRO A 270 16.84 -20.67 1.88
N PHE A 271 16.55 -19.67 2.75
CA PHE A 271 15.25 -19.55 3.41
C PHE A 271 14.11 -19.36 2.40
N GLY A 272 14.28 -18.45 1.43
CA GLY A 272 13.29 -18.18 0.39
C GLY A 272 13.03 -19.38 -0.52
N ARG A 273 14.05 -20.20 -0.81
CA ARG A 273 13.86 -21.44 -1.59
C ARG A 273 12.96 -22.44 -0.85
N VAL A 274 13.13 -22.58 0.46
CA VAL A 274 12.24 -23.42 1.28
C VAL A 274 10.81 -22.89 1.29
N LEU A 275 10.63 -21.56 1.39
CA LEU A 275 9.29 -20.95 1.33
C LEU A 275 8.57 -21.27 0.02
N LYS A 276 9.26 -21.17 -1.11
CA LYS A 276 8.71 -21.49 -2.42
C LYS A 276 8.38 -22.99 -2.55
N ALA A 277 9.24 -23.87 -2.02
CA ALA A 277 8.96 -25.31 -1.96
C ALA A 277 7.70 -25.61 -1.14
N ILE A 278 7.52 -24.96 0.01
CA ILE A 278 6.32 -25.07 0.84
C ILE A 278 5.06 -24.61 0.07
N ARG A 279 5.19 -23.56 -0.72
CA ARG A 279 4.09 -23.05 -1.56
C ARG A 279 3.68 -24.05 -2.64
N GLU A 280 4.64 -24.72 -3.29
CA GLU A 280 4.37 -25.68 -4.35
C GLU A 280 3.80 -26.99 -3.78
N ASP A 281 4.46 -27.57 -2.78
CA ASP A 281 3.96 -28.76 -2.08
C ASP A 281 4.58 -28.86 -0.66
N GLU A 282 3.74 -28.65 0.34
CA GLU A 282 4.16 -28.70 1.74
C GLU A 282 4.52 -30.11 2.20
N LEU A 283 3.83 -31.15 1.68
CA LEU A 283 4.09 -32.55 2.05
C LEU A 283 5.45 -33.01 1.53
N VAL A 284 5.78 -32.61 0.30
CA VAL A 284 7.10 -32.88 -0.28
C VAL A 284 8.19 -32.15 0.50
N ALA A 285 7.99 -30.88 0.86
CA ALA A 285 8.96 -30.13 1.66
C ALA A 285 9.20 -30.78 3.04
N ASN A 286 8.15 -31.27 3.71
CA ASN A 286 8.26 -32.02 4.96
C ASN A 286 9.00 -33.35 4.77
N SER A 287 8.71 -34.10 3.71
CA SER A 287 9.37 -35.38 3.39
C SER A 287 10.87 -35.22 3.14
N LEU A 288 11.29 -34.05 2.68
CA LEU A 288 12.70 -33.65 2.53
C LEU A 288 13.34 -33.14 3.85
N GLY A 289 12.68 -33.38 5.00
CA GLY A 289 13.19 -33.03 6.33
C GLY A 289 13.12 -31.56 6.69
N LYS A 290 12.30 -30.75 6.02
CA LYS A 290 12.11 -29.33 6.38
C LYS A 290 10.95 -29.19 7.37
N ASP A 291 11.22 -28.54 8.52
CA ASP A 291 10.16 -28.17 9.46
C ASP A 291 9.35 -26.98 8.90
N THR A 292 8.36 -27.28 8.04
CA THR A 292 7.54 -26.29 7.36
C THR A 292 6.82 -25.34 8.32
N ARG A 293 6.45 -25.84 9.51
CA ARG A 293 5.77 -25.05 10.53
C ARG A 293 6.66 -23.89 11.03
N VAL A 294 7.90 -24.17 11.34
CA VAL A 294 8.86 -23.14 11.81
C VAL A 294 9.10 -22.10 10.72
N PHE A 295 9.24 -22.52 9.46
CA PHE A 295 9.38 -21.59 8.33
C PHE A 295 8.15 -20.69 8.17
N LYS A 296 6.95 -21.25 8.24
CA LYS A 296 5.69 -20.50 8.17
C LYS A 296 5.56 -19.48 9.31
N ILE A 297 5.88 -19.87 10.56
CA ILE A 297 5.83 -18.94 11.70
C ILE A 297 6.80 -17.78 11.49
N LYS A 298 8.04 -18.05 11.08
CA LYS A 298 9.05 -17.01 10.85
C LYS A 298 8.63 -16.02 9.77
N VAL A 299 8.12 -16.52 8.63
CA VAL A 299 7.70 -15.65 7.55
C VAL A 299 6.43 -14.87 7.92
N PHE A 300 5.52 -15.50 8.67
CA PHE A 300 4.31 -14.83 9.14
C PHE A 300 4.66 -13.69 10.09
N ALA A 301 5.55 -13.92 11.06
CA ALA A 301 6.04 -12.88 11.97
C ALA A 301 6.71 -11.72 11.21
N LEU A 302 7.59 -12.03 10.25
CA LEU A 302 8.28 -11.02 9.45
C LEU A 302 7.28 -10.18 8.63
N GLY A 303 6.33 -10.82 7.95
CA GLY A 303 5.33 -10.09 7.18
C GLY A 303 4.42 -9.24 8.07
N CYS A 304 4.02 -9.73 9.25
CA CYS A 304 3.26 -8.93 10.23
C CYS A 304 4.08 -7.72 10.73
N ALA A 305 5.40 -7.86 10.96
CA ALA A 305 6.26 -6.74 11.30
C ALA A 305 6.29 -5.67 10.19
N LEU A 306 6.39 -6.09 8.92
CA LEU A 306 6.35 -5.18 7.77
C LEU A 306 4.97 -4.52 7.63
N MET A 307 3.87 -5.25 7.88
CA MET A 307 2.51 -4.69 7.91
C MET A 307 2.35 -3.67 9.05
N GLY A 308 2.92 -3.94 10.23
CA GLY A 308 2.95 -2.99 11.34
C GLY A 308 3.69 -1.70 10.98
N LEU A 309 4.89 -1.79 10.40
CA LEU A 309 5.62 -0.63 9.89
C LEU A 309 4.82 0.11 8.82
N GLY A 310 4.22 -0.63 7.88
CA GLY A 310 3.36 -0.06 6.85
C GLY A 310 2.18 0.73 7.44
N GLY A 311 1.54 0.20 8.49
CA GLY A 311 0.48 0.89 9.21
C GLY A 311 0.95 2.19 9.87
N ILE A 312 2.09 2.16 10.58
CA ILE A 312 2.71 3.35 11.20
C ILE A 312 2.95 4.44 10.15
N LEU A 313 3.56 4.08 9.03
CA LEU A 313 3.86 5.03 7.96
C LEU A 313 2.58 5.53 7.25
N TRP A 314 1.55 4.69 7.16
CA TRP A 314 0.26 5.07 6.58
C TRP A 314 -0.44 6.17 7.39
N GLU A 315 -0.47 6.04 8.73
CA GLU A 315 -1.15 6.98 9.62
C GLU A 315 -0.28 8.18 10.02
N ALA A 316 1.05 8.07 9.90
CA ALA A 316 1.99 9.11 10.36
C ALA A 316 1.75 10.50 9.77
N GLN A 317 1.28 10.58 8.52
CA GLN A 317 1.02 11.86 7.87
C GLN A 317 -0.09 12.65 8.54
N ARG A 318 -1.07 11.96 9.13
CA ARG A 318 -2.23 12.59 9.77
C ARG A 318 -1.88 13.16 11.15
N GLY A 319 -0.86 12.61 11.82
CA GLY A 319 -0.53 12.97 13.21
C GLY A 319 -1.62 12.58 14.22
N PHE A 320 -2.63 11.86 13.78
CA PHE A 320 -3.78 11.39 14.54
C PHE A 320 -4.25 10.06 13.99
N THR A 321 -4.66 9.15 14.86
CA THR A 321 -5.27 7.87 14.47
C THR A 321 -6.47 7.53 15.32
N ASP A 322 -7.41 6.80 14.74
CA ASP A 322 -8.63 6.33 15.38
C ASP A 322 -8.98 4.95 14.77
N ALA A 323 -9.36 4.00 15.59
CA ALA A 323 -9.71 2.64 15.15
C ALA A 323 -11.00 2.58 14.31
N SER A 324 -11.78 3.66 14.23
CA SER A 324 -12.94 3.77 13.34
C SER A 324 -12.59 4.04 11.89
N VAL A 325 -11.36 4.58 11.62
CA VAL A 325 -10.92 4.92 10.27
C VAL A 325 -10.92 3.73 9.31
N THR A 326 -11.06 4.02 8.03
CA THR A 326 -11.14 3.00 6.98
C THR A 326 -9.87 2.15 6.86
N THR A 327 -8.71 2.69 7.27
CA THR A 327 -7.40 2.03 7.23
C THR A 327 -7.37 0.70 7.99
N PHE A 328 -8.10 0.60 9.11
CA PHE A 328 -8.12 -0.61 9.95
C PHE A 328 -9.31 -1.52 9.70
N ARG A 329 -10.17 -1.19 8.72
CA ARG A 329 -11.30 -2.05 8.34
C ARG A 329 -10.83 -3.19 7.43
N PRO A 330 -11.49 -4.35 7.45
CA PRO A 330 -11.18 -5.47 6.55
C PRO A 330 -11.19 -5.10 5.06
N LEU A 331 -11.96 -4.08 4.68
CA LEU A 331 -11.99 -3.54 3.32
C LEU A 331 -10.61 -3.06 2.85
N GLN A 332 -9.80 -2.50 3.74
CA GLN A 332 -8.44 -2.08 3.42
C GLN A 332 -7.54 -3.26 3.02
N THR A 333 -7.67 -4.38 3.74
CA THR A 333 -6.99 -5.63 3.36
C THR A 333 -7.39 -6.08 1.97
N PHE A 334 -8.69 -6.01 1.66
CA PHE A 334 -9.20 -6.35 0.33
C PHE A 334 -8.54 -5.49 -0.78
N TYR A 335 -8.41 -4.19 -0.58
CA TYR A 335 -7.72 -3.31 -1.53
C TYR A 335 -6.24 -3.70 -1.75
N ILE A 336 -5.55 -4.08 -0.67
CA ILE A 336 -4.16 -4.54 -0.75
C ILE A 336 -4.07 -5.87 -1.53
N PHE A 337 -5.03 -6.79 -1.31
CA PHE A 337 -5.14 -8.02 -2.10
C PHE A 337 -5.37 -7.73 -3.58
N VAL A 338 -6.28 -6.82 -3.90
CA VAL A 338 -6.54 -6.41 -5.30
C VAL A 338 -5.26 -5.89 -5.95
N ALA A 339 -4.52 -5.01 -5.25
CA ALA A 339 -3.24 -4.51 -5.74
C ALA A 339 -2.25 -5.66 -6.02
N LEU A 340 -2.14 -6.63 -5.10
CA LEU A 340 -1.25 -7.78 -5.27
C LEU A 340 -1.71 -8.72 -6.40
N ILE A 341 -3.01 -8.96 -6.55
CA ILE A 341 -3.58 -9.79 -7.64
C ILE A 341 -3.31 -9.15 -9.00
N ILE A 342 -3.52 -7.84 -9.14
CA ILE A 342 -3.23 -7.10 -10.37
C ILE A 342 -1.76 -7.28 -10.75
N GLY A 343 -0.87 -7.10 -9.80
CA GLY A 343 0.56 -7.21 -10.01
C GLY A 343 1.04 -8.64 -10.30
N GLY A 344 0.46 -9.58 -9.61
CA GLY A 344 0.80 -11.01 -9.64
C GLY A 344 1.56 -11.46 -8.40
N ALA A 345 0.93 -12.35 -7.62
CA ALA A 345 1.52 -12.93 -6.42
C ALA A 345 2.78 -13.75 -6.74
N GLY A 346 3.81 -13.60 -5.91
CA GLY A 346 5.11 -14.24 -6.09
C GLY A 346 6.15 -13.37 -6.82
N SER A 347 5.74 -12.23 -7.40
CA SER A 347 6.63 -11.26 -8.03
C SER A 347 6.72 -9.97 -7.19
N ASN A 348 7.94 -9.58 -6.79
CA ASN A 348 8.15 -8.32 -6.07
C ASN A 348 7.91 -7.11 -6.99
N THR A 349 8.39 -7.17 -8.23
CA THR A 349 8.12 -6.15 -9.24
C THR A 349 6.64 -6.06 -9.56
N GLY A 350 5.96 -7.23 -9.66
CA GLY A 350 4.52 -7.30 -9.78
C GLY A 350 3.80 -6.59 -8.63
N SER A 351 4.20 -6.83 -7.37
CA SER A 351 3.60 -6.18 -6.21
C SER A 351 3.71 -4.65 -6.27
N VAL A 352 4.86 -4.11 -6.69
CA VAL A 352 5.04 -2.67 -6.87
C VAL A 352 4.16 -2.12 -7.99
N LEU A 353 4.14 -2.79 -9.14
CA LEU A 353 3.31 -2.40 -10.28
C LEU A 353 1.82 -2.48 -9.97
N GLY A 354 1.41 -3.56 -9.30
CA GLY A 354 0.02 -3.71 -8.85
C GLY A 354 -0.39 -2.61 -7.89
N GLY A 355 0.48 -2.25 -6.95
CA GLY A 355 0.28 -1.09 -6.07
C GLY A 355 0.14 0.22 -6.84
N ALA A 356 0.99 0.46 -7.86
CA ALA A 356 0.94 1.64 -8.70
C ALA A 356 -0.34 1.73 -9.54
N LEU A 357 -0.71 0.64 -10.21
CA LEU A 357 -1.92 0.58 -11.03
C LEU A 357 -3.19 0.68 -10.18
N PHE A 358 -3.21 -0.01 -9.03
CA PHE A 358 -4.33 0.10 -8.11
C PHE A 358 -4.47 1.52 -7.57
N ALA A 359 -3.40 2.11 -7.03
CA ALA A 359 -3.43 3.44 -6.44
C ALA A 359 -3.76 4.52 -7.48
N GLY A 360 -3.12 4.47 -8.64
CA GLY A 360 -3.33 5.44 -9.72
C GLY A 360 -4.71 5.28 -10.34
N LEU A 361 -4.98 4.13 -10.98
CA LEU A 361 -6.15 3.99 -11.84
C LEU A 361 -7.43 3.68 -11.04
N LEU A 362 -7.37 2.80 -10.04
CA LEU A 362 -8.57 2.31 -9.36
C LEU A 362 -8.92 3.11 -8.10
N PHE A 363 -7.92 3.69 -7.42
CA PHE A 363 -8.14 4.44 -6.20
C PHE A 363 -8.26 5.95 -6.46
N GLN A 364 -7.29 6.55 -7.16
CA GLN A 364 -7.27 7.98 -7.46
C GLN A 364 -8.03 8.34 -8.75
N GLY A 365 -7.98 7.48 -9.76
CA GLY A 365 -8.60 7.72 -11.08
C GLY A 365 -10.06 8.16 -11.02
N PRO A 366 -10.95 7.45 -10.32
CA PRO A 366 -12.37 7.84 -10.21
C PRO A 366 -12.59 9.23 -9.62
N LEU A 367 -11.76 9.65 -8.66
CA LEU A 367 -11.85 11.00 -8.07
C LEU A 367 -11.51 12.10 -9.09
N PHE A 368 -10.50 11.83 -9.94
CA PHE A 368 -10.13 12.75 -11.02
C PHE A 368 -11.17 12.80 -12.12
N VAL A 369 -11.68 11.64 -12.55
CA VAL A 369 -12.75 11.55 -13.53
C VAL A 369 -13.98 12.34 -13.06
N ARG A 370 -14.35 12.20 -11.78
CA ARG A 370 -15.43 13.00 -11.18
C ARG A 370 -15.21 14.49 -11.34
N ARG A 371 -14.01 14.98 -11.00
CA ARG A 371 -13.69 16.42 -11.08
C ARG A 371 -13.76 16.95 -12.53
N ILE A 372 -13.24 16.17 -13.47
CA ILE A 372 -13.24 16.53 -14.90
C ILE A 372 -14.66 16.53 -15.46
N VAL A 373 -15.44 15.47 -15.22
CA VAL A 373 -16.81 15.36 -15.74
C VAL A 373 -17.71 16.43 -15.14
N ALA A 374 -17.61 16.69 -13.82
CA ALA A 374 -18.34 17.77 -13.17
C ALA A 374 -18.00 19.15 -13.75
N HIS A 375 -16.72 19.37 -14.09
CA HIS A 375 -16.25 20.62 -14.71
C HIS A 375 -16.75 20.76 -16.16
N LEU A 376 -16.57 19.72 -16.98
CA LEU A 376 -16.92 19.77 -18.42
C LEU A 376 -18.43 19.87 -18.66
N LEU A 377 -19.22 19.17 -17.86
CA LEU A 377 -20.68 19.16 -18.00
C LEU A 377 -21.36 20.28 -17.22
N ASN A 378 -20.61 21.11 -16.49
CA ASN A 378 -21.10 22.18 -15.63
C ASN A 378 -22.30 21.74 -14.79
N LEU A 379 -22.16 20.54 -14.17
CA LEU A 379 -23.22 19.93 -13.38
C LEU A 379 -23.48 20.78 -12.13
N GLY A 380 -24.75 21.16 -11.93
CA GLY A 380 -25.20 21.82 -10.70
C GLY A 380 -25.09 20.91 -9.47
N ASP A 381 -25.55 21.41 -8.33
CA ASP A 381 -25.56 20.65 -7.09
C ASP A 381 -26.38 19.36 -7.24
N PRO A 382 -25.79 18.20 -6.86
CA PRO A 382 -26.47 16.92 -7.01
C PRO A 382 -27.64 16.81 -6.00
N PRO A 383 -28.74 16.16 -6.36
CA PRO A 383 -29.80 15.81 -5.41
C PRO A 383 -29.21 15.00 -4.23
N SER A 384 -29.73 15.23 -3.02
CA SER A 384 -29.23 14.58 -1.80
C SER A 384 -29.53 13.07 -1.72
N THR A 385 -30.50 12.58 -2.51
CA THR A 385 -30.93 11.18 -2.49
C THR A 385 -31.02 10.60 -3.89
N PHE A 386 -30.83 9.29 -4.01
CA PHE A 386 -31.03 8.56 -5.25
C PHE A 386 -32.47 8.71 -5.79
N VAL A 387 -33.44 8.65 -4.90
CA VAL A 387 -34.88 8.81 -5.30
C VAL A 387 -35.13 10.18 -5.90
N GLY A 388 -34.57 11.25 -5.29
CA GLY A 388 -34.66 12.60 -5.85
C GLY A 388 -33.99 12.72 -7.23
N ALA A 389 -32.85 12.08 -7.41
CA ALA A 389 -32.16 12.03 -8.70
C ALA A 389 -32.94 11.23 -9.75
N ALA A 390 -33.51 10.08 -9.38
CA ALA A 390 -34.26 9.21 -10.25
C ALA A 390 -35.64 9.82 -10.61
N ALA A 391 -36.26 10.60 -9.73
CA ALA A 391 -37.52 11.30 -10.01
C ALA A 391 -37.39 12.28 -11.21
N GLY A 392 -36.22 12.94 -11.37
CA GLY A 392 -35.94 13.79 -12.52
C GLY A 392 -35.93 13.05 -13.86
N LEU A 393 -35.70 11.74 -13.89
CA LEU A 393 -35.76 10.95 -15.13
C LEU A 393 -37.17 10.88 -15.70
N PHE A 394 -38.21 10.90 -14.87
CA PHE A 394 -39.60 10.90 -15.31
C PHE A 394 -40.03 12.24 -15.93
N SER A 395 -39.36 13.35 -15.55
CA SER A 395 -39.52 14.68 -16.12
C SER A 395 -38.52 14.99 -17.26
N LEU A 396 -37.72 14.01 -17.72
CA LEU A 396 -36.64 14.17 -18.70
C LEU A 396 -35.52 15.13 -18.27
N GLU A 397 -35.44 15.42 -16.98
CA GLU A 397 -34.33 16.22 -16.39
C GLU A 397 -33.13 15.33 -16.06
N LEU A 398 -32.34 14.99 -17.09
CA LEU A 398 -31.16 14.11 -16.95
C LEU A 398 -30.04 14.74 -16.11
N GLY A 399 -30.01 16.08 -16.00
CA GLY A 399 -28.95 16.81 -15.32
C GLY A 399 -28.78 16.43 -13.84
N GLY A 400 -29.89 16.34 -13.09
CA GLY A 400 -29.88 15.94 -11.68
C GLY A 400 -29.42 14.49 -11.48
N PHE A 401 -29.86 13.57 -12.33
CA PHE A 401 -29.41 12.17 -12.26
C PHE A 401 -27.93 12.02 -12.62
N LEU A 402 -27.46 12.72 -13.65
CA LEU A 402 -26.03 12.74 -14.02
C LEU A 402 -25.18 13.37 -12.91
N ALA A 403 -25.61 14.49 -12.32
CA ALA A 403 -24.92 15.13 -11.22
C ALA A 403 -24.80 14.19 -10.01
N TYR A 404 -25.87 13.49 -9.65
CA TYR A 404 -25.86 12.50 -8.57
C TYR A 404 -24.90 11.34 -8.87
N THR A 405 -24.97 10.76 -10.07
CA THR A 405 -24.14 9.65 -10.49
C THR A 405 -22.64 10.03 -10.49
N VAL A 406 -22.32 11.19 -11.04
CA VAL A 406 -20.93 11.71 -11.07
C VAL A 406 -20.44 12.02 -9.67
N ASN A 407 -21.28 12.58 -8.80
CA ASN A 407 -20.87 12.86 -7.42
C ASN A 407 -20.60 11.58 -6.62
N ASN A 408 -21.32 10.49 -6.91
CA ASN A 408 -21.18 9.19 -6.26
C ASN A 408 -20.28 8.20 -7.05
N ILE A 409 -19.47 8.68 -8.01
CA ILE A 409 -18.58 7.82 -8.81
C ILE A 409 -17.54 7.09 -7.94
N SER A 410 -17.22 7.64 -6.78
CA SER A 410 -16.36 6.98 -5.80
C SER A 410 -16.96 5.68 -5.27
N GLU A 411 -18.27 5.55 -5.21
CA GLU A 411 -18.98 4.34 -4.80
C GLU A 411 -19.05 3.33 -5.97
N LEU A 412 -19.17 3.81 -7.20
CA LEU A 412 -19.08 2.98 -8.40
C LEU A 412 -17.70 2.34 -8.58
N ARG A 413 -16.67 2.85 -7.86
CA ARG A 413 -15.34 2.23 -7.79
C ARG A 413 -15.40 0.75 -7.42
N PHE A 414 -16.30 0.34 -6.53
CA PHE A 414 -16.45 -1.06 -6.14
C PHE A 414 -16.92 -1.94 -7.30
N VAL A 415 -17.85 -1.45 -8.10
CA VAL A 415 -18.32 -2.14 -9.31
C VAL A 415 -17.17 -2.27 -10.31
N PHE A 416 -16.44 -1.18 -10.52
CA PHE A 416 -15.30 -1.17 -11.44
C PHE A 416 -14.17 -2.11 -10.96
N LEU A 417 -13.87 -2.13 -9.67
CA LEU A 417 -12.93 -3.07 -9.06
C LEU A 417 -13.36 -4.52 -9.27
N GLY A 418 -14.66 -4.83 -9.06
CA GLY A 418 -15.20 -6.16 -9.31
C GLY A 418 -15.05 -6.59 -10.76
N LEU A 419 -15.38 -5.72 -11.71
CA LEU A 419 -15.23 -6.01 -13.15
C LEU A 419 -13.76 -6.24 -13.54
N VAL A 420 -12.85 -5.40 -13.05
CA VAL A 420 -11.40 -5.56 -13.30
C VAL A 420 -10.91 -6.90 -12.74
N LEU A 421 -11.32 -7.27 -11.51
CA LEU A 421 -10.94 -8.55 -10.92
C LEU A 421 -11.50 -9.73 -11.70
N ILE A 422 -12.78 -9.70 -12.09
CA ILE A 422 -13.38 -10.76 -12.91
C ILE A 422 -12.62 -10.91 -14.22
N TYR A 423 -12.35 -9.81 -14.91
CA TYR A 423 -11.58 -9.82 -16.16
C TYR A 423 -10.17 -10.39 -15.97
N LEU A 424 -9.44 -9.95 -14.94
CA LEU A 424 -8.09 -10.45 -14.65
C LEU A 424 -8.11 -11.93 -14.31
N MET A 425 -9.01 -12.37 -13.43
CA MET A 425 -9.08 -13.79 -13.04
C MET A 425 -9.45 -14.70 -14.21
N GLN A 426 -10.24 -14.21 -15.19
CA GLN A 426 -10.58 -14.97 -16.40
C GLN A 426 -9.46 -14.98 -17.45
N ARG A 427 -8.76 -13.85 -17.63
CA ARG A 427 -7.78 -13.69 -18.73
C ARG A 427 -6.33 -13.83 -18.29
N ARG A 428 -6.00 -13.44 -17.06
CA ARG A 428 -4.65 -13.42 -16.48
C ARG A 428 -4.68 -13.83 -15.02
N PRO A 429 -5.01 -15.09 -14.68
CA PRO A 429 -5.15 -15.53 -13.28
C PRO A 429 -3.88 -15.40 -12.46
N THR A 430 -2.71 -15.34 -13.11
CA THR A 430 -1.40 -15.12 -12.47
C THR A 430 -1.07 -13.65 -12.26
N GLY A 431 -1.94 -12.71 -12.69
CA GLY A 431 -1.66 -11.27 -12.68
C GLY A 431 -0.72 -10.85 -13.82
N LEU A 432 -0.22 -9.60 -13.76
CA LEU A 432 0.62 -9.04 -14.83
C LEU A 432 2.01 -9.69 -14.90
N LEU A 433 2.63 -9.94 -13.75
CA LEU A 433 3.99 -10.49 -13.63
C LEU A 433 4.06 -11.72 -12.71
N GLY A 434 2.93 -12.37 -12.41
CA GLY A 434 2.91 -13.61 -11.63
C GLY A 434 3.58 -14.74 -12.42
N HIS A 435 4.25 -15.65 -11.70
CA HIS A 435 4.93 -16.82 -12.26
C HIS A 435 5.98 -16.47 -13.35
N ARG A 436 6.98 -15.67 -13.01
CA ARG A 436 8.27 -15.78 -13.68
C ARG A 436 8.84 -17.16 -13.33
N LYS A 437 8.88 -18.08 -14.29
CA LYS A 437 9.60 -19.35 -14.13
C LYS A 437 11.03 -19.01 -13.72
N GLU A 438 11.46 -19.49 -12.57
CA GLU A 438 12.89 -19.35 -12.20
C GLU A 438 13.72 -20.15 -13.21
N ALA A 439 14.88 -19.62 -13.57
CA ALA A 439 15.77 -20.26 -14.57
C ALA A 439 16.12 -21.73 -14.21
N ALA A 440 16.08 -22.09 -12.91
CA ALA A 440 16.27 -23.47 -12.44
C ALA A 440 15.12 -24.43 -12.78
N ALA A 441 13.91 -23.91 -13.07
CA ALA A 441 12.76 -24.72 -13.49
C ALA A 441 12.68 -24.84 -15.05
N SER A 442 13.56 -24.15 -15.77
CA SER A 442 13.58 -24.14 -17.24
C SER A 442 14.66 -25.04 -17.86
N VAL A 443 15.26 -25.94 -17.09
CA VAL A 443 16.08 -27.00 -17.67
C VAL A 443 15.11 -27.99 -18.33
N ASP A 444 15.01 -27.92 -19.63
CA ASP A 444 14.25 -28.88 -20.41
C ASP A 444 14.96 -30.24 -20.32
N LEU A 445 14.46 -31.09 -19.45
CA LEU A 445 14.97 -32.46 -19.27
C LEU A 445 14.70 -33.34 -20.50
N MET A 446 13.96 -32.84 -21.49
CA MET A 446 13.72 -33.52 -22.77
C MET A 446 14.78 -33.21 -23.82
N GLU A 447 15.55 -32.13 -23.71
CA GLU A 447 16.75 -31.94 -24.51
C GLU A 447 17.89 -32.78 -23.94
N ARG A 448 18.05 -33.97 -24.46
CA ARG A 448 19.32 -34.72 -24.27
C ARG A 448 20.43 -33.94 -24.93
N PRO A 449 21.49 -33.50 -24.20
CA PRO A 449 22.65 -32.94 -24.85
C PRO A 449 23.34 -34.08 -25.63
N GLY A 450 23.38 -33.96 -26.97
CA GLY A 450 24.25 -34.75 -27.80
C GLY A 450 23.75 -36.15 -28.12
N GLY A 451 22.78 -36.24 -29.07
CA GLY A 451 22.77 -37.33 -30.01
C GLY A 451 23.70 -36.91 -31.18
N GLU A 452 24.98 -37.18 -31.08
CA GLU A 452 25.81 -37.30 -32.28
C GLU A 452 25.16 -38.39 -33.16
N SER A 453 24.67 -37.97 -34.31
CA SER A 453 24.35 -38.88 -35.39
C SER A 453 25.65 -39.40 -35.95
N ASP A 454 26.08 -40.59 -35.51
CA ASP A 454 26.94 -41.43 -36.34
C ASP A 454 26.16 -41.81 -37.59
N GLU A 455 26.47 -41.17 -38.70
CA GLU A 455 26.72 -41.75 -40.03
C GLU A 455 27.23 -40.69 -41.00
#